data_d21b99db93c1e05624e7e4f259148cbc
#
_entry.id   d21b99db93c1e05624e7e4f259148cbc
#
_cell.length_a   1.000
_cell.length_b   1.000
_cell.length_c   1.000
_cell.angle_alpha   90.00
_cell.angle_beta   90.00
_cell.angle_gamma   90.00
#
_symmetry.space_group_name_H-M   'P 1'
#
loop_
_entity.id
_entity.type
_entity.pdbx_description
1 polymer ?
#
loop_
_entity_poly.entity_id
_entity_poly.type
_entity_poly.pdbx_seq_one_letter_code
_entity_poly.pdbx_strand_id
1 'polypeptide(L)'
;YTFKLKPNMLQLGFLKVLEGTKMENFAKNHDFKFLSLPPYEVLETPHISWSELVFLKDIENLNDAYWNSGNFSNTFNYLLSLEDFSPFDFYAFLIDFSAHSKDFATALTQPHKTDFWFTMIFALFDDKAFLQQNHFFAKIDANLLHNLIKFDYISMGKTSVFPAWYKHIYSKDAHHEALLQHGDMHSTRLAYANSNYEEFQYNPFSYAQIDTKILFLYENGKTRKIVL
;
A
#
# COMPACT_ATOMS: atom_id res chain seq x y z
N TYR A 1 8.59 -14.54 -6.21
CA TYR A 1 10.05 -14.43 -6.27
C TYR A 1 10.50 -12.96 -6.29
N THR A 2 10.04 -12.13 -7.25
CA THR A 2 10.54 -10.77 -7.52
C THR A 2 10.45 -9.83 -6.29
N PHE A 3 9.35 -9.87 -5.54
CA PHE A 3 9.21 -9.08 -4.31
C PHE A 3 10.25 -9.42 -3.22
N LYS A 4 10.71 -10.68 -3.17
CA LYS A 4 11.77 -11.08 -2.21
C LYS A 4 13.11 -10.42 -2.51
N LEU A 5 13.32 -9.93 -3.74
CA LEU A 5 14.50 -9.14 -4.12
C LEU A 5 14.40 -7.68 -3.66
N LYS A 6 13.26 -7.27 -3.13
CA LYS A 6 12.95 -5.90 -2.66
C LYS A 6 13.33 -4.81 -3.67
N PRO A 7 12.85 -4.89 -4.94
CA PRO A 7 13.13 -3.85 -5.92
C PRO A 7 12.52 -2.53 -5.47
N ASN A 8 13.16 -1.41 -5.76
CA ASN A 8 12.60 -0.08 -5.50
C ASN A 8 11.33 0.18 -6.29
N MET A 9 11.24 -0.42 -7.48
CA MET A 9 10.07 -0.35 -8.36
C MET A 9 9.92 -1.68 -9.08
N LEU A 10 8.69 -2.18 -9.16
CA LEU A 10 8.32 -3.33 -9.96
C LEU A 10 7.31 -2.89 -11.03
N GLN A 11 7.76 -2.89 -12.27
CA GLN A 11 6.92 -2.51 -13.40
C GLN A 11 6.39 -3.77 -14.11
N LEU A 12 5.08 -3.87 -14.25
CA LEU A 12 4.42 -4.86 -15.08
C LEU A 12 4.25 -4.25 -16.48
N GLY A 13 4.66 -4.97 -17.50
CA GLY A 13 4.59 -4.49 -18.89
C GLY A 13 3.57 -5.27 -19.70
N PHE A 14 2.66 -4.57 -20.39
CA PHE A 14 1.71 -5.16 -21.32
C PHE A 14 2.23 -5.05 -22.75
N LEU A 15 2.09 -6.15 -23.49
CA LEU A 15 2.58 -6.24 -24.85
C LEU A 15 1.82 -5.27 -25.77
N LYS A 16 2.57 -4.53 -26.58
CA LYS A 16 2.05 -3.62 -27.61
C LYS A 16 2.44 -4.10 -28.99
N VAL A 17 1.50 -4.05 -29.92
CA VAL A 17 1.69 -4.43 -31.32
C VAL A 17 1.72 -3.17 -32.18
N LEU A 18 2.93 -2.72 -32.51
CA LEU A 18 3.13 -1.51 -33.32
C LEU A 18 3.09 -1.86 -34.81
N GLU A 19 2.45 -0.98 -35.58
CA GLU A 19 2.36 -1.09 -37.05
C GLU A 19 3.75 -1.16 -37.69
N GLY A 20 3.90 -1.97 -38.74
CA GLY A 20 5.14 -2.15 -39.50
C GLY A 20 6.21 -2.98 -38.79
N THR A 21 5.95 -3.50 -37.59
CA THR A 21 6.92 -4.34 -36.85
C THR A 21 6.76 -5.82 -37.15
N LYS A 22 7.83 -6.60 -36.91
CA LYS A 22 7.74 -8.07 -36.98
C LYS A 22 6.69 -8.64 -36.02
N MET A 23 6.45 -7.94 -34.90
CA MET A 23 5.44 -8.34 -33.89
C MET A 23 4.03 -8.24 -34.49
N GLU A 24 3.75 -7.27 -35.35
CA GLU A 24 2.43 -7.17 -35.98
C GLU A 24 2.13 -8.40 -36.85
N ASN A 25 3.11 -8.82 -37.69
CA ASN A 25 2.96 -10.01 -38.51
C ASN A 25 2.81 -11.28 -37.65
N PHE A 26 3.58 -11.37 -36.58
CA PHE A 26 3.45 -12.47 -35.61
C PHE A 26 2.07 -12.51 -34.99
N ALA A 27 1.59 -11.39 -34.48
CA ALA A 27 0.30 -11.27 -33.84
C ALA A 27 -0.86 -11.67 -34.76
N LYS A 28 -0.84 -11.21 -36.01
CA LYS A 28 -1.83 -11.58 -37.05
C LYS A 28 -1.83 -13.07 -37.38
N ASN A 29 -0.65 -13.69 -37.38
CA ASN A 29 -0.50 -15.10 -37.74
C ASN A 29 -0.78 -16.06 -36.55
N HIS A 30 -0.91 -15.54 -35.34
CA HIS A 30 -1.12 -16.32 -34.11
C HIS A 30 -2.38 -15.91 -33.36
N ASP A 31 -3.38 -15.38 -34.04
CA ASP A 31 -4.71 -15.05 -33.53
C ASP A 31 -4.70 -14.10 -32.30
N PHE A 32 -3.74 -13.16 -32.24
CA PHE A 32 -3.77 -12.12 -31.23
C PHE A 32 -4.82 -11.06 -31.58
N LYS A 33 -5.65 -10.69 -30.60
CA LYS A 33 -6.49 -9.50 -30.69
C LYS A 33 -5.76 -8.31 -30.07
N PHE A 34 -5.63 -7.21 -30.79
CA PHE A 34 -4.91 -6.02 -30.35
C PHE A 34 -5.53 -4.75 -30.93
N LEU A 35 -5.26 -3.61 -30.27
CA LEU A 35 -5.69 -2.31 -30.75
C LEU A 35 -4.82 -1.86 -31.93
N SER A 36 -5.45 -1.49 -33.04
CA SER A 36 -4.76 -0.90 -34.21
C SER A 36 -4.43 0.59 -34.02
N LEU A 37 -4.96 1.22 -32.96
CA LEU A 37 -4.71 2.60 -32.56
C LEU A 37 -4.04 2.65 -31.19
N PRO A 38 -3.37 3.76 -30.83
CA PRO A 38 -2.80 3.91 -29.50
C PRO A 38 -3.83 3.56 -28.40
N PRO A 39 -3.43 2.83 -27.37
CA PRO A 39 -2.07 2.46 -26.94
C PRO A 39 -1.48 1.18 -27.59
N TYR A 40 -2.08 0.62 -28.65
CA TYR A 40 -1.63 -0.58 -29.41
C TYR A 40 -1.51 -1.85 -28.55
N GLU A 41 -2.22 -1.93 -27.48
CA GLU A 41 -2.14 -3.05 -26.53
C GLU A 41 -2.79 -4.31 -27.07
N VAL A 42 -2.21 -5.45 -26.69
CA VAL A 42 -2.82 -6.75 -26.86
C VAL A 42 -4.01 -6.87 -25.93
N LEU A 43 -5.14 -7.28 -26.49
CA LEU A 43 -6.40 -7.46 -25.75
C LEU A 43 -6.64 -8.93 -25.37
N GLU A 44 -6.15 -9.85 -26.18
CA GLU A 44 -6.32 -11.29 -26.01
C GLU A 44 -5.29 -12.05 -26.85
N THR A 45 -4.90 -13.22 -26.40
CA THR A 45 -4.11 -14.19 -27.16
C THR A 45 -4.71 -15.58 -27.02
N PRO A 46 -4.28 -16.60 -27.77
CA PRO A 46 -4.72 -17.99 -27.55
C PRO A 46 -4.43 -18.54 -26.15
N HIS A 47 -3.55 -17.88 -25.36
CA HIS A 47 -3.08 -18.35 -24.07
C HIS A 47 -3.55 -17.49 -22.90
N ILE A 48 -4.06 -16.30 -23.16
CA ILE A 48 -4.56 -15.37 -22.13
C ILE A 48 -5.78 -14.62 -22.67
N SER A 49 -6.87 -14.71 -21.96
CA SER A 49 -8.14 -14.07 -22.30
C SER A 49 -8.14 -12.57 -21.97
N TRP A 50 -9.11 -11.85 -22.53
CA TRP A 50 -9.37 -10.45 -22.19
C TRP A 50 -9.58 -10.23 -20.69
N SER A 51 -10.36 -11.08 -20.06
CA SER A 51 -10.65 -10.95 -18.61
C SER A 51 -9.41 -11.16 -17.74
N GLU A 52 -8.51 -12.07 -18.13
CA GLU A 52 -7.24 -12.27 -17.43
C GLU A 52 -6.30 -11.07 -17.62
N LEU A 53 -6.26 -10.46 -18.81
CA LEU A 53 -5.47 -9.24 -19.03
C LEU A 53 -6.02 -8.04 -18.24
N VAL A 54 -7.35 -7.89 -18.14
CA VAL A 54 -7.97 -6.86 -17.29
C VAL A 54 -7.60 -7.09 -15.83
N PHE A 55 -7.71 -8.33 -15.35
CA PHE A 55 -7.30 -8.67 -13.99
C PHE A 55 -5.81 -8.38 -13.72
N LEU A 56 -4.93 -8.65 -14.66
CA LEU A 56 -3.49 -8.30 -14.53
C LEU A 56 -3.25 -6.79 -14.52
N LYS A 57 -4.06 -5.99 -15.21
CA LYS A 57 -4.01 -4.52 -15.11
C LYS A 57 -4.45 -4.03 -13.74
N ASP A 58 -5.43 -4.68 -13.15
CA ASP A 58 -5.84 -4.37 -11.78
C ASP A 58 -4.72 -4.71 -10.78
N ILE A 59 -4.01 -5.82 -10.98
CA ILE A 59 -2.80 -6.17 -10.21
C ILE A 59 -1.71 -5.10 -10.38
N GLU A 60 -1.48 -4.57 -11.61
CA GLU A 60 -0.54 -3.48 -11.87
C GLU A 60 -0.91 -2.21 -11.08
N ASN A 61 -2.18 -1.80 -11.14
CA ASN A 61 -2.69 -0.63 -10.41
C ASN A 61 -2.48 -0.76 -8.89
N LEU A 62 -2.75 -1.94 -8.32
CA LEU A 62 -2.51 -2.21 -6.90
C LEU A 62 -1.02 -2.24 -6.56
N ASN A 63 -0.19 -2.81 -7.45
CA ASN A 63 1.25 -2.79 -7.27
C ASN A 63 1.82 -1.37 -7.25
N ASP A 64 1.33 -0.48 -8.11
CA ASP A 64 1.71 0.93 -8.12
C ASP A 64 1.26 1.64 -6.84
N ALA A 65 0.03 1.38 -6.40
CA ALA A 65 -0.52 2.00 -5.20
C ALA A 65 0.17 1.53 -3.91
N TYR A 66 0.46 0.25 -3.78
CA TYR A 66 0.93 -0.33 -2.52
C TYR A 66 2.44 -0.56 -2.46
N TRP A 67 3.06 -1.02 -3.54
CA TRP A 67 4.50 -1.27 -3.58
C TRP A 67 5.30 -0.08 -4.11
N ASN A 68 5.03 0.33 -5.35
CA ASN A 68 5.84 1.34 -6.03
C ASN A 68 5.74 2.74 -5.40
N SER A 69 4.63 3.03 -4.73
CA SER A 69 4.47 4.29 -3.97
C SER A 69 5.46 4.41 -2.79
N GLY A 70 5.92 3.29 -2.24
CA GLY A 70 6.76 3.23 -1.04
C GLY A 70 6.03 3.59 0.27
N ASN A 71 4.74 3.95 0.20
CA ASN A 71 3.98 4.42 1.35
C ASN A 71 3.60 3.31 2.35
N PHE A 72 3.63 2.05 1.93
CA PHE A 72 3.26 0.87 2.74
C PHE A 72 4.45 -0.02 3.10
N SER A 73 5.64 0.56 3.20
CA SER A 73 6.90 -0.18 3.32
C SER A 73 6.95 -1.08 4.54
N ASN A 74 6.46 -0.63 5.71
CA ASN A 74 6.49 -1.43 6.93
C ASN A 74 5.43 -2.54 6.89
N THR A 75 4.24 -2.23 6.42
CA THR A 75 3.16 -3.19 6.19
C THR A 75 3.62 -4.31 5.25
N PHE A 76 4.20 -3.97 4.09
CA PHE A 76 4.67 -4.96 3.14
C PHE A 76 5.91 -5.73 3.61
N ASN A 77 6.83 -5.10 4.35
CA ASN A 77 7.96 -5.82 4.95
C ASN A 77 7.49 -6.90 5.93
N TYR A 78 6.48 -6.61 6.72
CA TYR A 78 5.86 -7.59 7.60
C TYR A 78 5.19 -8.72 6.79
N LEU A 79 4.32 -8.38 5.85
CA LEU A 79 3.63 -9.37 5.01
C LEU A 79 4.62 -10.29 4.29
N LEU A 80 5.69 -9.73 3.70
CA LEU A 80 6.74 -10.50 3.02
C LEU A 80 7.59 -11.36 3.97
N SER A 81 7.57 -11.10 5.28
CA SER A 81 8.23 -11.93 6.29
C SER A 81 7.44 -13.17 6.66
N LEU A 82 6.15 -13.21 6.34
CA LEU A 82 5.30 -14.35 6.62
C LEU A 82 5.60 -15.50 5.64
N GLU A 83 5.67 -16.71 6.18
CA GLU A 83 5.78 -17.91 5.38
C GLU A 83 4.55 -18.05 4.48
N ASP A 84 4.75 -18.46 3.24
CA ASP A 84 3.71 -18.64 2.24
C ASP A 84 2.96 -17.37 1.79
N PHE A 85 3.39 -16.17 2.19
CA PHE A 85 2.79 -14.95 1.67
C PHE A 85 3.08 -14.76 0.18
N SER A 86 2.01 -14.60 -0.59
CA SER A 86 2.04 -14.29 -2.02
C SER A 86 1.49 -12.89 -2.26
N PRO A 87 2.31 -11.94 -2.74
CA PRO A 87 1.81 -10.62 -3.14
C PRO A 87 0.75 -10.66 -4.24
N PHE A 88 0.85 -11.64 -5.15
CA PHE A 88 -0.16 -11.83 -6.19
C PHE A 88 -1.51 -12.21 -5.60
N ASP A 89 -1.53 -13.20 -4.68
CA ASP A 89 -2.77 -13.62 -4.03
C ASP A 89 -3.34 -12.53 -3.13
N PHE A 90 -2.47 -11.72 -2.53
CA PHE A 90 -2.89 -10.55 -1.74
C PHE A 90 -3.58 -9.50 -2.62
N TYR A 91 -3.02 -9.16 -3.78
CA TYR A 91 -3.67 -8.24 -4.71
C TYR A 91 -4.96 -8.82 -5.29
N ALA A 92 -4.98 -10.13 -5.62
CA ALA A 92 -6.19 -10.81 -6.04
C ALA A 92 -7.30 -10.71 -4.97
N PHE A 93 -6.93 -10.89 -3.71
CA PHE A 93 -7.85 -10.77 -2.58
C PHE A 93 -8.35 -9.34 -2.36
N LEU A 94 -7.49 -8.33 -2.59
CA LEU A 94 -7.89 -6.91 -2.58
C LEU A 94 -8.86 -6.57 -3.72
N ILE A 95 -8.66 -7.13 -4.92
CA ILE A 95 -9.57 -6.96 -6.06
C ILE A 95 -10.94 -7.51 -5.70
N ASP A 96 -10.98 -8.73 -5.15
CA ASP A 96 -12.22 -9.37 -4.72
C ASP A 96 -12.92 -8.56 -3.60
N PHE A 97 -12.17 -8.09 -2.60
CA PHE A 97 -12.70 -7.19 -1.56
C PHE A 97 -13.30 -5.91 -2.14
N SER A 98 -12.64 -5.29 -3.10
CA SER A 98 -13.14 -4.06 -3.73
C SER A 98 -14.45 -4.28 -4.46
N ALA A 99 -14.62 -5.42 -5.12
CA ALA A 99 -15.83 -5.77 -5.84
C ALA A 99 -17.03 -6.02 -4.90
N HIS A 100 -16.77 -6.50 -3.67
CA HIS A 100 -17.79 -6.78 -2.67
C HIS A 100 -18.15 -5.55 -1.80
N SER A 101 -17.31 -4.53 -1.80
CA SER A 101 -17.51 -3.32 -0.99
C SER A 101 -18.00 -2.16 -1.83
N LYS A 102 -19.15 -1.57 -1.46
CA LYS A 102 -19.68 -0.37 -2.14
C LYS A 102 -18.72 0.82 -2.05
N ASP A 103 -17.99 0.94 -0.96
CA ASP A 103 -17.08 2.06 -0.70
C ASP A 103 -15.81 1.99 -1.57
N PHE A 104 -15.47 0.78 -2.06
CA PHE A 104 -14.27 0.53 -2.87
C PHE A 104 -14.56 0.06 -4.29
N ALA A 105 -15.83 0.07 -4.72
CA ALA A 105 -16.23 -0.41 -6.06
C ALA A 105 -15.53 0.31 -7.23
N THR A 106 -15.03 1.53 -7.01
CA THR A 106 -14.29 2.31 -8.02
C THR A 106 -12.78 2.21 -7.89
N ALA A 107 -12.27 1.42 -6.94
CA ALA A 107 -10.84 1.34 -6.60
C ALA A 107 -9.94 1.13 -7.82
N LEU A 108 -10.37 0.27 -8.75
CA LEU A 108 -9.57 -0.13 -9.91
C LEU A 108 -9.95 0.59 -11.20
N THR A 109 -11.02 1.40 -11.19
CA THR A 109 -11.55 2.06 -12.38
C THR A 109 -11.29 3.56 -12.43
N GLN A 110 -10.84 4.16 -11.32
CA GLN A 110 -10.60 5.59 -11.21
C GLN A 110 -9.31 5.88 -10.45
N PRO A 111 -8.63 7.00 -10.73
CA PRO A 111 -7.50 7.45 -9.92
C PRO A 111 -7.96 7.83 -8.52
N HIS A 112 -7.23 7.40 -7.51
CA HIS A 112 -7.50 7.71 -6.11
C HIS A 112 -6.31 8.39 -5.43
N LYS A 113 -6.62 9.18 -4.39
CA LYS A 113 -5.62 9.74 -3.50
C LYS A 113 -5.03 8.64 -2.59
N THR A 114 -3.85 8.90 -2.06
CA THR A 114 -3.15 7.97 -1.16
C THR A 114 -4.00 7.53 0.03
N ASP A 115 -4.77 8.44 0.65
CA ASP A 115 -5.66 8.14 1.78
C ASP A 115 -6.69 7.06 1.48
N PHE A 116 -7.16 6.98 0.23
CA PHE A 116 -8.09 5.96 -0.20
C PHE A 116 -7.47 4.55 -0.08
N TRP A 117 -6.22 4.38 -0.51
CA TRP A 117 -5.53 3.10 -0.46
C TRP A 117 -5.25 2.64 0.97
N PHE A 118 -4.91 3.58 1.87
CA PHE A 118 -4.80 3.29 3.30
C PHE A 118 -6.15 2.88 3.90
N THR A 119 -7.22 3.56 3.53
CA THR A 119 -8.56 3.23 4.01
C THR A 119 -9.00 1.85 3.52
N MET A 120 -8.71 1.52 2.27
CA MET A 120 -9.07 0.23 1.68
C MET A 120 -8.35 -0.95 2.36
N ILE A 121 -7.02 -0.88 2.54
CA ILE A 121 -6.28 -1.95 3.20
C ILE A 121 -6.64 -2.07 4.67
N PHE A 122 -6.90 -0.95 5.36
CA PHE A 122 -7.38 -0.97 6.73
C PHE A 122 -8.73 -1.67 6.82
N ALA A 123 -9.68 -1.31 5.96
CA ALA A 123 -11.02 -1.89 5.94
C ALA A 123 -11.01 -3.39 5.62
N LEU A 124 -10.12 -3.85 4.73
CA LEU A 124 -9.94 -5.27 4.45
C LEU A 124 -9.61 -6.05 5.74
N PHE A 125 -8.65 -5.56 6.53
CA PHE A 125 -8.24 -6.24 7.77
C PHE A 125 -9.18 -5.99 8.96
N ASP A 126 -10.12 -5.05 8.85
CA ASP A 126 -11.21 -4.85 9.81
C ASP A 126 -12.42 -5.76 9.51
N ASP A 127 -12.61 -6.17 8.26
CA ASP A 127 -13.70 -7.08 7.85
C ASP A 127 -13.37 -8.55 8.12
N LYS A 128 -13.60 -8.98 9.35
CA LYS A 128 -13.34 -10.36 9.79
C LYS A 128 -14.13 -11.41 8.98
N ALA A 129 -15.33 -11.07 8.52
CA ALA A 129 -16.15 -12.01 7.76
C ALA A 129 -15.56 -12.23 6.36
N PHE A 130 -15.05 -11.19 5.72
CA PHE A 130 -14.36 -11.29 4.45
C PHE A 130 -13.01 -12.01 4.58
N LEU A 131 -12.21 -11.68 5.60
CA LEU A 131 -10.93 -12.36 5.85
C LEU A 131 -11.07 -13.86 6.02
N GLN A 132 -12.16 -14.34 6.63
CA GLN A 132 -12.40 -15.78 6.83
C GLN A 132 -12.62 -16.55 5.52
N GLN A 133 -12.85 -15.89 4.40
CA GLN A 133 -12.96 -16.52 3.08
C GLN A 133 -11.60 -17.01 2.57
N ASN A 134 -10.50 -16.52 3.15
CA ASN A 134 -9.15 -16.94 2.81
C ASN A 134 -8.39 -17.42 4.05
N HIS A 135 -8.08 -18.70 4.11
CA HIS A 135 -7.45 -19.34 5.26
C HIS A 135 -6.08 -18.75 5.66
N PHE A 136 -5.32 -18.21 4.70
CA PHE A 136 -4.05 -17.54 4.98
C PHE A 136 -4.29 -16.19 5.64
N PHE A 137 -5.10 -15.32 5.02
CA PHE A 137 -5.35 -13.97 5.53
C PHE A 137 -6.12 -13.95 6.84
N ALA A 138 -6.97 -14.95 7.09
CA ALA A 138 -7.68 -15.13 8.36
C ALA A 138 -6.76 -15.36 9.57
N LYS A 139 -5.52 -15.81 9.35
CA LYS A 139 -4.53 -16.08 10.41
C LYS A 139 -3.63 -14.89 10.72
N ILE A 140 -3.65 -13.86 9.88
CA ILE A 140 -2.82 -12.68 10.08
C ILE A 140 -3.36 -11.89 11.29
N ASP A 141 -2.46 -11.45 12.15
CA ASP A 141 -2.83 -10.56 13.26
C ASP A 141 -3.27 -9.19 12.70
N ALA A 142 -4.59 -9.00 12.60
CA ALA A 142 -5.19 -7.76 12.13
C ALA A 142 -4.81 -6.55 13.00
N ASN A 143 -4.61 -6.73 14.32
CA ASN A 143 -4.22 -5.63 15.20
C ASN A 143 -2.80 -5.16 14.89
N LEU A 144 -1.88 -6.09 14.65
CA LEU A 144 -0.53 -5.76 14.21
C LEU A 144 -0.57 -5.05 12.85
N LEU A 145 -1.36 -5.55 11.88
CA LEU A 145 -1.49 -4.90 10.57
C LEU A 145 -2.07 -3.49 10.69
N HIS A 146 -3.10 -3.29 11.49
CA HIS A 146 -3.66 -1.95 11.75
C HIS A 146 -2.62 -1.01 12.34
N ASN A 147 -1.77 -1.49 13.25
CA ASN A 147 -0.66 -0.70 13.79
C ASN A 147 0.38 -0.33 12.71
N LEU A 148 0.73 -1.27 11.83
CA LEU A 148 1.69 -1.02 10.74
C LEU A 148 1.12 -0.07 9.69
N ILE A 149 -0.14 -0.23 9.31
CA ILE A 149 -0.86 0.68 8.40
C ILE A 149 -0.90 2.10 9.00
N LYS A 150 -1.21 2.22 10.29
CA LYS A 150 -1.19 3.49 11.02
C LYS A 150 0.21 4.12 11.04
N PHE A 151 1.25 3.31 11.28
CA PHE A 151 2.63 3.75 11.28
C PHE A 151 3.10 4.21 9.89
N ASP A 152 2.75 3.47 8.85
CA ASP A 152 3.04 3.85 7.47
C ASP A 152 2.35 5.16 7.11
N TYR A 153 1.07 5.32 7.46
CA TYR A 153 0.30 6.54 7.20
C TYR A 153 0.95 7.80 7.81
N ILE A 154 1.26 7.77 9.11
CA ILE A 154 1.86 8.92 9.78
C ILE A 154 3.32 9.17 9.33
N SER A 155 3.97 8.13 8.77
CA SER A 155 5.34 8.22 8.25
C SER A 155 5.45 8.92 6.89
N MET A 156 4.36 9.01 6.12
CA MET A 156 4.38 9.67 4.80
C MET A 156 4.72 11.16 4.91
N GLY A 157 4.32 11.81 5.98
CA GLY A 157 4.52 13.23 6.16
C GLY A 157 3.53 13.83 7.15
N LYS A 158 3.66 15.13 7.37
CA LYS A 158 2.79 15.87 8.26
C LYS A 158 1.34 15.81 7.78
N THR A 159 0.44 15.40 8.66
CA THR A 159 -0.99 15.52 8.47
C THR A 159 -1.64 16.18 9.70
N SER A 160 -2.66 17.00 9.46
CA SER A 160 -3.51 17.58 10.50
C SER A 160 -4.93 17.00 10.44
N VAL A 161 -5.24 16.25 9.40
CA VAL A 161 -6.54 15.61 9.19
C VAL A 161 -6.28 14.11 9.03
N PHE A 162 -6.84 13.34 9.96
CA PHE A 162 -6.71 11.90 9.97
C PHE A 162 -7.98 11.25 9.40
N PRO A 163 -7.88 10.13 8.66
CA PRO A 163 -9.03 9.36 8.24
C PRO A 163 -9.83 8.84 9.44
N ALA A 164 -11.12 8.53 9.23
CA ALA A 164 -12.01 8.09 10.32
C ALA A 164 -11.52 6.81 11.03
N TRP A 165 -10.81 5.92 10.33
CA TRP A 165 -10.24 4.71 10.90
C TRP A 165 -9.00 4.96 11.77
N TYR A 166 -8.30 6.11 11.58
CA TYR A 166 -7.07 6.43 12.31
C TYR A 166 -7.40 6.90 13.73
N LYS A 167 -7.24 6.00 14.68
CA LYS A 167 -7.38 6.33 16.10
C LYS A 167 -6.07 6.92 16.63
N HIS A 168 -6.01 8.24 16.68
CA HIS A 168 -4.85 8.96 17.20
C HIS A 168 -4.76 8.79 18.72
N ILE A 169 -3.67 8.19 19.20
CA ILE A 169 -3.36 8.09 20.64
C ILE A 169 -2.31 9.16 20.93
N TYR A 170 -2.78 10.25 21.50
CA TYR A 170 -1.99 11.47 21.69
C TYR A 170 -2.00 11.95 23.14
N SER A 171 -0.81 12.20 23.66
CA SER A 171 -0.59 12.92 24.93
C SER A 171 0.18 14.20 24.63
N LYS A 172 -0.44 15.35 24.95
CA LYS A 172 0.19 16.66 24.73
C LYS A 172 1.45 16.83 25.58
N ASP A 173 1.40 16.33 26.82
CA ASP A 173 2.54 16.45 27.75
C ASP A 173 3.70 15.55 27.31
N ALA A 174 3.41 14.31 26.91
CA ALA A 174 4.43 13.41 26.37
C ALA A 174 5.03 13.92 25.05
N HIS A 175 4.21 14.51 24.17
CA HIS A 175 4.70 15.13 22.94
C HIS A 175 5.63 16.31 23.26
N HIS A 176 5.24 17.15 24.24
CA HIS A 176 6.07 18.28 24.67
C HIS A 176 7.42 17.82 25.23
N GLU A 177 7.39 16.85 26.12
CA GLU A 177 8.60 16.27 26.71
C GLU A 177 9.54 15.66 25.66
N ALA A 178 8.98 14.88 24.72
CA ALA A 178 9.73 14.31 23.62
C ALA A 178 10.38 15.38 22.73
N LEU A 179 9.68 16.49 22.46
CA LEU A 179 10.22 17.62 21.70
C LEU A 179 11.36 18.33 22.43
N LEU A 180 11.27 18.47 23.76
CA LEU A 180 12.33 19.08 24.56
C LEU A 180 13.61 18.22 24.56
N GLN A 181 13.44 16.88 24.56
CA GLN A 181 14.58 15.96 24.61
C GLN A 181 15.24 15.73 23.25
N HIS A 182 14.46 15.75 22.17
CA HIS A 182 14.89 15.27 20.85
C HIS A 182 14.67 16.27 19.71
N GLY A 183 13.99 17.37 19.97
CA GLY A 183 13.70 18.40 18.97
C GLY A 183 14.83 19.41 18.87
N ASP A 184 15.42 19.57 17.69
CA ASP A 184 16.44 20.60 17.40
C ASP A 184 15.81 22.00 17.16
N MET A 185 14.61 22.26 17.68
CA MET A 185 13.80 23.39 17.24
C MET A 185 13.81 24.56 18.23
N HIS A 186 14.20 25.72 17.74
CA HIS A 186 14.27 26.99 18.48
C HIS A 186 12.91 27.60 18.85
N SER A 187 11.78 27.08 18.32
CA SER A 187 10.43 27.61 18.57
C SER A 187 9.44 26.48 18.84
N THR A 188 8.84 26.49 20.03
CA THR A 188 7.83 25.51 20.46
C THR A 188 6.67 25.39 19.46
N ARG A 189 6.15 26.51 18.94
CA ARG A 189 5.05 26.49 17.96
C ARG A 189 5.44 25.80 16.65
N LEU A 190 6.65 26.06 16.17
CA LEU A 190 7.16 25.47 14.92
C LEU A 190 7.46 23.99 15.13
N ALA A 191 7.97 23.60 16.30
CA ALA A 191 8.22 22.23 16.66
C ALA A 191 6.93 21.40 16.61
N TYR A 192 5.87 21.83 17.28
CA TYR A 192 4.55 21.19 17.20
C TYR A 192 3.97 21.18 15.78
N ALA A 193 4.18 22.28 15.06
CA ALA A 193 3.70 22.40 13.69
C ALA A 193 4.37 21.39 12.73
N ASN A 194 5.57 20.91 13.01
CA ASN A 194 6.35 20.02 12.15
C ASN A 194 6.65 18.67 12.82
N SER A 195 5.81 18.24 13.74
CA SER A 195 5.94 16.96 14.41
C SER A 195 4.59 16.32 14.66
N ASN A 196 4.63 15.01 14.90
CA ASN A 196 3.54 14.24 15.50
C ASN A 196 4.12 13.31 16.57
N TYR A 197 3.33 13.03 17.59
CA TYR A 197 3.61 12.02 18.61
C TYR A 197 2.51 10.97 18.53
N GLU A 198 2.90 9.70 18.56
CA GLU A 198 1.92 8.61 18.49
C GLU A 198 2.36 7.42 19.36
N GLU A 199 1.37 6.75 19.94
CA GLU A 199 1.57 5.51 20.67
C GLU A 199 1.02 4.33 19.87
N PHE A 200 1.81 3.26 19.86
CA PHE A 200 1.53 2.01 19.16
C PHE A 200 1.50 0.86 20.14
N GLN A 201 0.54 -0.04 20.01
CA GLN A 201 0.46 -1.27 20.83
C GLN A 201 1.47 -2.34 20.42
N TYR A 202 2.03 -2.20 19.20
CA TYR A 202 3.06 -3.05 18.68
C TYR A 202 4.25 -2.19 18.26
N ASN A 203 5.45 -2.70 18.49
CA ASN A 203 6.65 -2.05 17.96
C ASN A 203 6.70 -2.22 16.43
N PRO A 204 6.65 -1.12 15.64
CA PRO A 204 6.58 -1.22 14.19
C PRO A 204 7.85 -1.78 13.53
N PHE A 205 8.95 -1.86 14.26
CA PHE A 205 10.24 -2.31 13.75
C PHE A 205 10.52 -3.78 14.08
N SER A 206 10.05 -4.26 15.23
CA SER A 206 10.26 -5.64 15.68
C SER A 206 9.01 -6.51 15.58
N TYR A 207 7.85 -5.91 15.31
CA TYR A 207 6.53 -6.54 15.29
C TYR A 207 6.09 -7.15 16.62
N ALA A 208 6.83 -6.93 17.68
CA ALA A 208 6.49 -7.41 19.01
C ALA A 208 5.33 -6.60 19.60
N GLN A 209 4.46 -7.25 20.36
CA GLN A 209 3.39 -6.61 21.11
C GLN A 209 3.99 -5.90 22.34
N ILE A 210 4.53 -4.73 22.10
CA ILE A 210 5.19 -3.87 23.09
C ILE A 210 4.73 -2.45 22.81
N ASP A 211 4.13 -1.81 23.79
CA ASP A 211 3.74 -0.40 23.67
C ASP A 211 4.95 0.44 23.33
N THR A 212 4.87 1.13 22.20
CA THR A 212 5.98 1.89 21.64
C THR A 212 5.51 3.31 21.35
N LYS A 213 6.26 4.28 21.87
CA LYS A 213 6.02 5.71 21.67
C LYS A 213 6.99 6.23 20.64
N ILE A 214 6.48 6.98 19.66
CA ILE A 214 7.31 7.49 18.57
C ILE A 214 7.02 8.96 18.34
N LEU A 215 8.09 9.75 18.32
CA LEU A 215 8.09 11.13 17.85
C LEU A 215 8.45 11.15 16.36
N PHE A 216 7.58 11.74 15.56
CA PHE A 216 7.79 11.97 14.12
C PHE A 216 8.15 13.43 13.91
N LEU A 217 9.30 13.68 13.29
CA LEU A 217 9.76 15.02 12.90
C LEU A 217 9.77 15.13 11.38
N TYR A 218 9.08 16.14 10.86
CA TYR A 218 8.90 16.36 9.42
C TYR A 218 9.79 17.50 8.97
N GLU A 219 10.89 17.18 8.30
CA GLU A 219 11.92 18.12 7.89
C GLU A 219 12.32 17.87 6.43
N ASN A 220 12.30 18.94 5.62
CA ASN A 220 12.77 18.90 4.22
C ASN A 220 12.18 17.74 3.38
N GLY A 221 10.87 17.45 3.55
CA GLY A 221 10.17 16.38 2.84
C GLY A 221 10.54 14.97 3.32
N LYS A 222 11.25 14.85 4.44
CA LYS A 222 11.60 13.57 5.08
C LYS A 222 10.98 13.47 6.47
N THR A 223 10.72 12.24 6.90
CA THR A 223 10.22 11.95 8.24
C THR A 223 11.31 11.24 9.05
N ARG A 224 11.80 11.92 10.10
CA ARG A 224 12.68 11.32 11.11
C ARG A 224 11.81 10.72 12.20
N LYS A 225 12.07 9.49 12.59
CA LYS A 225 11.31 8.72 13.60
C LYS A 225 12.22 8.48 14.79
N ILE A 226 11.76 8.84 15.98
CA ILE A 226 12.50 8.68 17.24
C ILE A 226 11.65 7.82 18.16
N VAL A 227 12.13 6.63 18.49
CA VAL A 227 11.52 5.75 19.50
C VAL A 227 11.90 6.28 20.86
N LEU A 228 10.92 6.42 21.75
CA LEU A 228 11.03 7.03 23.09
C LEU A 228 11.05 5.96 24.19
#